data_3fed08c5a253a9119a310db9f52995f5
#
_entry.id   3fed08c5a253a9119a310db9f52995f5
#
_cell.length_a   1.000
_cell.length_b   1.000
_cell.length_c   1.000
_cell.angle_alpha   90.00
_cell.angle_beta   90.00
_cell.angle_gamma   90.00
#
_symmetry.space_group_name_H-M   'P 1'
#
loop_
_entity.id
_entity.type
_entity.pdbx_description
1 polymer ?
#
loop_
_entity_poly.entity_id
_entity_poly.type
_entity_poly.pdbx_seq_one_letter_code
_entity_poly.pdbx_strand_id
1 'polypeptide(L)'
;MPVFKNESNGTWYVMARYVNWKGERKQKCKRGFATKREAQEWERKFQLQNSADLDMDFEAFTELYANDVKNRLKENTWLTKEHIIRTKILPYFGKMKISGIGTKEIIAWQNELLAYRDEKRNPYSQTYLKTVHNQLSAIFNHAVRYYDLRSNPAAKAGNMGSEE
;
A
#
# COMPACT_ATOMS: atom_id res chain seq x y z
N MET A 1 22.05 -19.70 -4.53
CA MET A 1 20.88 -19.65 -3.64
C MET A 1 21.33 -19.50 -2.20
N PRO A 2 20.81 -18.54 -1.46
CA PRO A 2 21.32 -18.21 -0.13
C PRO A 2 20.70 -19.10 0.98
N VAL A 3 20.75 -20.41 0.79
CA VAL A 3 20.33 -21.39 1.80
C VAL A 3 21.56 -22.09 2.34
N PHE A 4 21.72 -22.08 3.66
CA PHE A 4 22.91 -22.59 4.33
C PHE A 4 22.51 -23.56 5.44
N LYS A 5 23.39 -24.51 5.70
CA LYS A 5 23.23 -25.45 6.81
C LYS A 5 23.93 -24.92 8.06
N ASN A 6 23.24 -24.96 9.18
CA ASN A 6 23.84 -24.68 10.47
C ASN A 6 24.39 -25.98 11.05
N GLU A 7 25.69 -26.15 11.01
CA GLU A 7 26.36 -27.39 11.43
C GLU A 7 26.28 -27.63 12.93
N SER A 8 26.06 -26.59 13.74
CA SER A 8 26.01 -26.74 15.19
C SER A 8 24.73 -27.44 15.68
N ASN A 9 23.62 -27.34 14.95
CA ASN A 9 22.36 -27.98 15.35
C ASN A 9 21.67 -28.75 14.22
N GLY A 10 22.28 -28.82 13.03
CA GLY A 10 21.75 -29.57 11.89
C GLY A 10 20.56 -28.93 11.18
N THR A 11 20.16 -27.71 11.53
CA THR A 11 19.08 -27.00 10.87
C THR A 11 19.57 -26.18 9.68
N TRP A 12 18.64 -25.73 8.86
CA TRP A 12 18.93 -24.89 7.70
C TRP A 12 18.44 -23.46 7.95
N TYR A 13 19.12 -22.49 7.35
CA TYR A 13 18.70 -21.10 7.40
C TYR A 13 18.80 -20.45 6.03
N VAL A 14 18.02 -19.39 5.85
CA VAL A 14 17.94 -18.61 4.61
C VAL A 14 18.41 -17.19 4.89
N MET A 15 19.29 -16.67 4.03
CA MET A 15 19.65 -15.26 4.00
C MET A 15 19.10 -14.66 2.69
N ALA A 16 17.85 -14.24 2.72
CA ALA A 16 17.17 -13.71 1.54
C ALA A 16 17.51 -12.23 1.36
N ARG A 17 18.07 -11.92 0.21
CA ARG A 17 18.30 -10.54 -0.20
C ARG A 17 17.09 -10.07 -1.01
N TYR A 18 16.63 -8.85 -0.70
CA TYR A 18 15.52 -8.25 -1.42
C TYR A 18 15.75 -6.76 -1.55
N VAL A 19 15.09 -6.17 -2.52
CA VAL A 19 15.08 -4.72 -2.70
C VAL A 19 13.77 -4.23 -2.12
N ASN A 20 13.84 -3.33 -1.13
CA ASN A 20 12.63 -2.75 -0.60
C ASN A 20 12.04 -1.75 -1.60
N TRP A 21 10.84 -1.27 -1.32
CA TRP A 21 10.14 -0.34 -2.20
C TRP A 21 10.87 1.00 -2.41
N LYS A 22 11.87 1.33 -1.57
CA LYS A 22 12.75 2.50 -1.75
C LYS A 22 13.92 2.22 -2.70
N GLY A 23 14.05 1.00 -3.20
CA GLY A 23 15.21 0.60 -3.97
C GLY A 23 16.44 0.24 -3.13
N GLU A 24 16.32 0.22 -1.80
CA GLU A 24 17.41 -0.18 -0.91
C GLU A 24 17.51 -1.69 -0.83
N ARG A 25 18.74 -2.18 -0.89
CA ARG A 25 19.02 -3.61 -0.71
C ARG A 25 18.94 -3.96 0.77
N LYS A 26 18.07 -4.90 1.10
CA LYS A 26 17.86 -5.42 2.45
C LYS A 26 18.11 -6.91 2.48
N GLN A 27 18.33 -7.43 3.68
CA GLN A 27 18.58 -8.85 3.88
C GLN A 27 17.73 -9.33 5.06
N LYS A 28 17.04 -10.45 4.85
CA LYS A 28 16.27 -11.11 5.91
C LYS A 28 16.85 -12.49 6.14
N CYS A 29 17.12 -12.82 7.40
CA CYS A 29 17.60 -14.13 7.81
C CYS A 29 16.47 -14.87 8.53
N LYS A 30 16.15 -16.09 8.11
CA LYS A 30 15.23 -16.97 8.82
C LYS A 30 15.90 -18.30 9.07
N ARG A 31 15.84 -18.78 10.31
CA ARG A 31 16.51 -19.97 10.79
C ARG A 31 15.50 -21.04 11.25
N GLY A 32 16.00 -22.24 11.49
CA GLY A 32 15.21 -23.30 12.10
C GLY A 32 14.43 -24.18 11.13
N PHE A 33 14.84 -24.22 9.88
CA PHE A 33 14.25 -25.16 8.91
C PHE A 33 14.83 -26.55 9.12
N ALA A 34 13.97 -27.57 9.15
CA ALA A 34 14.40 -28.95 9.32
C ALA A 34 15.13 -29.49 8.09
N THR A 35 14.75 -29.06 6.89
CA THR A 35 15.32 -29.51 5.63
C THR A 35 15.70 -28.33 4.73
N LYS A 36 16.63 -28.59 3.81
CA LYS A 36 17.03 -27.64 2.77
C LYS A 36 15.83 -27.26 1.86
N ARG A 37 14.98 -28.22 1.58
CA ARG A 37 13.80 -28.03 0.73
C ARG A 37 12.82 -27.03 1.34
N GLU A 38 12.56 -27.14 2.64
CA GLU A 38 11.71 -26.18 3.37
C GLU A 38 12.27 -24.78 3.31
N ALA A 39 13.57 -24.63 3.49
CA ALA A 39 14.25 -23.34 3.42
C ALA A 39 14.15 -22.72 2.03
N GLN A 40 14.38 -23.52 0.97
CA GLN A 40 14.28 -23.07 -0.41
C GLN A 40 12.85 -22.67 -0.77
N GLU A 41 11.85 -23.42 -0.31
CA GLU A 41 10.44 -23.10 -0.56
C GLU A 41 10.02 -21.81 0.14
N TRP A 42 10.45 -21.61 1.37
CA TRP A 42 10.20 -20.36 2.08
C TRP A 42 10.83 -19.16 1.36
N GLU A 43 12.06 -19.29 0.89
CA GLU A 43 12.73 -18.23 0.13
C GLU A 43 11.96 -17.88 -1.15
N ARG A 44 11.54 -18.90 -1.90
CA ARG A 44 10.77 -18.68 -3.13
C ARG A 44 9.48 -17.93 -2.87
N LYS A 45 8.73 -18.33 -1.84
CA LYS A 45 7.49 -17.64 -1.44
C LYS A 45 7.76 -16.21 -1.00
N PHE A 46 8.83 -16.00 -0.25
CA PHE A 46 9.23 -14.67 0.22
C PHE A 46 9.56 -13.74 -0.94
N GLN A 47 10.32 -14.20 -1.93
CA GLN A 47 10.68 -13.39 -3.10
C GLN A 47 9.46 -13.07 -3.96
N LEU A 48 8.58 -14.03 -4.17
CA LEU A 48 7.33 -13.83 -4.92
C LEU A 48 6.42 -12.83 -4.22
N GLN A 49 6.25 -12.94 -2.92
CA GLN A 49 5.40 -12.06 -2.13
C GLN A 49 5.92 -10.62 -2.17
N ASN A 50 7.21 -10.40 -1.91
CA ASN A 50 7.79 -9.06 -1.97
C ASN A 50 7.71 -8.45 -3.37
N SER A 51 7.99 -9.24 -4.39
CA SER A 51 7.90 -8.79 -5.77
C SER A 51 6.48 -8.39 -6.16
N ALA A 52 5.49 -9.22 -5.79
CA ALA A 52 4.08 -8.96 -6.09
C ALA A 52 3.56 -7.73 -5.36
N ASP A 53 3.88 -7.60 -4.07
CA ASP A 53 3.36 -6.50 -3.24
C ASP A 53 3.95 -5.15 -3.64
N LEU A 54 5.21 -5.12 -4.08
CA LEU A 54 5.90 -3.88 -4.44
C LEU A 54 5.62 -3.43 -5.88
N ASP A 55 5.26 -4.34 -6.77
CA ASP A 55 5.07 -4.05 -8.20
C ASP A 55 3.60 -3.89 -8.61
N MET A 56 2.69 -3.98 -7.66
CA MET A 56 1.26 -3.94 -7.88
C MET A 56 0.79 -2.53 -8.23
N ASP A 57 -0.12 -2.41 -9.22
CA ASP A 57 -0.82 -1.17 -9.49
C ASP A 57 -1.73 -0.80 -8.33
N PHE A 58 -1.94 0.49 -8.13
CA PHE A 58 -2.81 0.97 -7.04
C PHE A 58 -4.23 0.43 -7.18
N GLU A 59 -4.74 0.33 -8.39
CA GLU A 59 -6.06 -0.26 -8.67
C GLU A 59 -6.14 -1.70 -8.16
N ALA A 60 -5.15 -2.53 -8.47
CA ALA A 60 -5.08 -3.91 -7.98
C ALA A 60 -5.01 -3.96 -6.45
N PHE A 61 -4.27 -3.04 -5.85
CA PHE A 61 -4.20 -2.95 -4.39
C PHE A 61 -5.55 -2.56 -3.77
N THR A 62 -6.30 -1.65 -4.40
CA THR A 62 -7.63 -1.29 -3.88
C THR A 62 -8.61 -2.45 -3.91
N GLU A 63 -8.46 -3.39 -4.85
CA GLU A 63 -9.24 -4.63 -4.85
C GLU A 63 -8.91 -5.50 -3.63
N LEU A 64 -7.63 -5.66 -3.30
CA LEU A 64 -7.21 -6.35 -2.08
C LEU A 64 -7.74 -5.66 -0.83
N TYR A 65 -7.62 -4.34 -0.77
CA TYR A 65 -8.14 -3.53 0.32
C TYR A 65 -9.65 -3.74 0.49
N ALA A 66 -10.40 -3.71 -0.61
CA ALA A 66 -11.83 -3.94 -0.61
C ALA A 66 -12.18 -5.33 -0.05
N ASN A 67 -11.49 -6.36 -0.50
CA ASN A 67 -11.71 -7.73 -0.01
C ASN A 67 -11.40 -7.87 1.47
N ASP A 68 -10.41 -7.14 1.97
CA ASP A 68 -10.01 -7.20 3.37
C ASP A 68 -10.99 -6.47 4.30
N VAL A 69 -11.60 -5.37 3.85
CA VAL A 69 -12.33 -4.47 4.75
C VAL A 69 -13.85 -4.46 4.54
N LYS A 70 -14.36 -4.79 3.36
CA LYS A 70 -15.81 -4.63 3.07
C LYS A 70 -16.70 -5.44 4.01
N ASN A 71 -16.26 -6.62 4.43
CA ASN A 71 -17.03 -7.49 5.32
C ASN A 71 -16.97 -7.05 6.78
N ARG A 72 -16.10 -6.10 7.11
CA ARG A 72 -15.95 -5.55 8.47
C ARG A 72 -16.69 -4.24 8.66
N LEU A 73 -17.24 -3.69 7.57
CA LEU A 73 -17.93 -2.41 7.57
C LEU A 73 -19.41 -2.61 7.31
N LYS A 74 -20.22 -1.66 7.81
CA LYS A 74 -21.63 -1.60 7.43
C LYS A 74 -21.73 -1.30 5.94
N GLU A 75 -22.75 -1.85 5.29
CA GLU A 75 -22.95 -1.71 3.84
C GLU A 75 -22.91 -0.25 3.36
N ASN A 76 -23.65 0.62 4.03
CA ASN A 76 -23.68 2.05 3.66
C ASN A 76 -22.31 2.72 3.81
N THR A 77 -21.56 2.36 4.84
CA THR A 77 -20.20 2.87 5.05
C THR A 77 -19.27 2.42 3.92
N TRP A 78 -19.38 1.14 3.53
CA TRP A 78 -18.58 0.61 2.44
C TRP A 78 -18.95 1.27 1.10
N LEU A 79 -20.23 1.45 0.80
CA LEU A 79 -20.69 2.07 -0.45
C LEU A 79 -20.18 3.50 -0.59
N THR A 80 -20.19 4.29 0.49
CA THR A 80 -19.65 5.65 0.49
C THR A 80 -18.15 5.65 0.22
N LYS A 81 -17.42 4.77 0.90
CA LYS A 81 -15.98 4.61 0.75
C LYS A 81 -15.63 4.17 -0.69
N GLU A 82 -16.32 3.18 -1.21
CA GLU A 82 -16.11 2.67 -2.56
C GLU A 82 -16.40 3.73 -3.63
N HIS A 83 -17.45 4.51 -3.46
CA HIS A 83 -17.78 5.61 -4.37
C HIS A 83 -16.65 6.64 -4.47
N ILE A 84 -16.10 7.06 -3.33
CA ILE A 84 -14.97 8.00 -3.28
C ILE A 84 -13.74 7.41 -3.96
N ILE A 85 -13.42 6.17 -3.64
CA ILE A 85 -12.26 5.47 -4.25
C ILE A 85 -12.40 5.44 -5.77
N ARG A 86 -13.56 5.01 -6.26
CA ARG A 86 -13.82 4.85 -7.69
C ARG A 86 -13.83 6.18 -8.45
N THR A 87 -14.37 7.23 -7.86
CA THR A 87 -14.58 8.51 -8.57
C THR A 87 -13.48 9.53 -8.36
N LYS A 88 -12.78 9.51 -7.22
CA LYS A 88 -11.80 10.54 -6.84
C LYS A 88 -10.37 10.04 -6.73
N ILE A 89 -10.14 8.78 -6.48
CA ILE A 89 -8.82 8.22 -6.23
C ILE A 89 -8.32 7.41 -7.42
N LEU A 90 -9.06 6.41 -7.87
CA LEU A 90 -8.65 5.54 -8.97
C LEU A 90 -8.41 6.25 -10.30
N PRO A 91 -9.21 7.25 -10.71
CA PRO A 91 -8.91 7.94 -11.97
C PRO A 91 -7.55 8.61 -12.00
N TYR A 92 -6.99 8.97 -10.84
CA TYR A 92 -5.68 9.58 -10.74
C TYR A 92 -4.58 8.55 -10.48
N PHE A 93 -4.77 7.68 -9.49
CA PHE A 93 -3.71 6.78 -9.01
C PHE A 93 -3.78 5.35 -9.55
N GLY A 94 -4.91 4.94 -10.13
CA GLY A 94 -5.18 3.54 -10.43
C GLY A 94 -4.12 2.83 -11.26
N LYS A 95 -3.55 3.52 -12.24
CA LYS A 95 -2.52 2.97 -13.13
C LYS A 95 -1.09 3.13 -12.61
N MET A 96 -0.92 3.87 -11.51
CA MET A 96 0.38 4.04 -10.88
C MET A 96 0.68 2.83 -9.99
N LYS A 97 1.94 2.43 -9.93
CA LYS A 97 2.36 1.41 -8.96
C LYS A 97 2.31 1.99 -7.56
N ILE A 98 1.77 1.21 -6.60
CA ILE A 98 1.63 1.69 -5.23
C ILE A 98 2.97 2.12 -4.61
N SER A 99 4.05 1.42 -4.94
CA SER A 99 5.40 1.77 -4.50
C SER A 99 5.94 3.05 -5.15
N GLY A 100 5.37 3.45 -6.27
CA GLY A 100 5.78 4.66 -7.01
C GLY A 100 5.03 5.93 -6.63
N ILE A 101 4.00 5.82 -5.78
CA ILE A 101 3.22 6.98 -5.34
C ILE A 101 3.93 7.61 -4.13
N GLY A 102 4.48 8.80 -4.34
CA GLY A 102 5.14 9.56 -3.29
C GLY A 102 4.33 10.77 -2.85
N THR A 103 4.86 11.51 -1.89
CA THR A 103 4.25 12.72 -1.37
C THR A 103 3.95 13.74 -2.48
N LYS A 104 4.85 13.84 -3.46
CA LYS A 104 4.73 14.75 -4.60
C LYS A 104 3.47 14.47 -5.43
N GLU A 105 3.21 13.20 -5.73
CA GLU A 105 2.04 12.78 -6.50
C GLU A 105 0.75 13.06 -5.72
N ILE A 106 0.78 12.89 -4.42
CA ILE A 106 -0.38 13.16 -3.55
C ILE A 106 -0.68 14.65 -3.49
N ILE A 107 0.34 15.49 -3.37
CA ILE A 107 0.15 16.94 -3.37
C ILE A 107 -0.42 17.42 -4.71
N ALA A 108 0.05 16.87 -5.83
CA ALA A 108 -0.49 17.20 -7.15
C ALA A 108 -1.99 16.83 -7.24
N TRP A 109 -2.36 15.65 -6.75
CA TRP A 109 -3.76 15.21 -6.70
C TRP A 109 -4.62 16.12 -5.81
N GLN A 110 -4.11 16.50 -4.63
CA GLN A 110 -4.79 17.43 -3.74
C GLN A 110 -5.02 18.78 -4.42
N ASN A 111 -4.02 19.28 -5.13
CA ASN A 111 -4.13 20.57 -5.84
C ASN A 111 -5.19 20.52 -6.94
N GLU A 112 -5.33 19.41 -7.66
CA GLU A 112 -6.41 19.24 -8.62
C GLU A 112 -7.79 19.31 -7.97
N LEU A 113 -7.96 18.65 -6.82
CA LEU A 113 -9.23 18.67 -6.11
C LEU A 113 -9.53 20.04 -5.50
N LEU A 114 -8.51 20.73 -5.01
CA LEU A 114 -8.63 22.09 -4.47
C LEU A 114 -9.00 23.10 -5.57
N ALA A 115 -8.50 22.90 -6.77
CA ALA A 115 -8.77 23.76 -7.92
C ALA A 115 -10.12 23.48 -8.58
N TYR A 116 -10.78 22.36 -8.26
CA TYR A 116 -12.04 21.98 -8.85
C TYR A 116 -13.13 23.03 -8.57
N ARG A 117 -13.94 23.31 -9.60
CA ARG A 117 -15.15 24.14 -9.50
C ARG A 117 -16.27 23.45 -10.27
N ASP A 118 -17.47 23.46 -9.71
CA ASP A 118 -18.64 22.90 -10.37
C ASP A 118 -19.21 23.88 -11.42
N GLU A 119 -20.34 23.55 -12.02
CA GLU A 119 -21.01 24.40 -13.02
C GLU A 119 -21.38 25.79 -12.48
N LYS A 120 -21.60 25.88 -11.16
CA LYS A 120 -21.90 27.13 -10.46
C LYS A 120 -20.64 27.81 -9.89
N ARG A 121 -19.45 27.30 -10.22
CA ARG A 121 -18.13 27.75 -9.75
C ARG A 121 -17.91 27.56 -8.25
N ASN A 122 -18.60 26.60 -7.63
CA ASN A 122 -18.39 26.25 -6.23
C ASN A 122 -17.25 25.23 -6.08
N PRO A 123 -16.36 25.40 -5.09
CA PRO A 123 -15.36 24.40 -4.78
C PRO A 123 -15.97 23.24 -3.98
N TYR A 124 -15.23 22.15 -3.84
CA TYR A 124 -15.59 21.12 -2.85
C TYR A 124 -15.53 21.71 -1.44
N SER A 125 -16.43 21.28 -0.56
CA SER A 125 -16.39 21.69 0.83
C SER A 125 -15.11 21.15 1.51
N GLN A 126 -14.66 21.86 2.55
CA GLN A 126 -13.49 21.42 3.32
C GLN A 126 -13.71 20.06 3.97
N THR A 127 -14.92 19.80 4.48
CA THR A 127 -15.29 18.51 5.05
C THR A 127 -15.21 17.40 4.02
N TYR A 128 -15.67 17.63 2.80
CA TYR A 128 -15.59 16.64 1.72
C TYR A 128 -14.14 16.35 1.33
N LEU A 129 -13.33 17.39 1.16
CA LEU A 129 -11.90 17.24 0.83
C LEU A 129 -11.16 16.44 1.91
N LYS A 130 -11.45 16.72 3.16
CA LYS A 130 -10.89 15.98 4.30
C LYS A 130 -11.29 14.51 4.24
N THR A 131 -12.55 14.22 3.97
CA THR A 131 -13.07 12.86 3.85
C THR A 131 -12.38 12.10 2.70
N VAL A 132 -12.26 12.73 1.53
CA VAL A 132 -11.60 12.12 0.36
C VAL A 132 -10.14 11.80 0.68
N HIS A 133 -9.41 12.74 1.28
CA HIS A 133 -8.03 12.49 1.68
C HIS A 133 -7.92 11.34 2.69
N ASN A 134 -8.83 11.28 3.66
CA ASN A 134 -8.84 10.24 4.68
C ASN A 134 -9.05 8.85 4.07
N GLN A 135 -9.84 8.74 2.98
CA GLN A 135 -10.01 7.46 2.29
C GLN A 135 -8.71 7.00 1.63
N LEU A 136 -7.99 7.91 1.00
CA LEU A 136 -6.67 7.58 0.43
C LEU A 136 -5.67 7.17 1.52
N SER A 137 -5.62 7.95 2.60
CA SER A 137 -4.73 7.66 3.74
C SER A 137 -5.03 6.30 4.37
N ALA A 138 -6.32 5.92 4.47
CA ALA A 138 -6.72 4.62 5.00
C ALA A 138 -6.20 3.46 4.14
N ILE A 139 -6.21 3.61 2.82
CA ILE A 139 -5.69 2.59 1.90
C ILE A 139 -4.17 2.41 2.12
N PHE A 140 -3.43 3.52 2.19
CA PHE A 140 -1.99 3.46 2.44
C PHE A 140 -1.65 2.93 3.83
N ASN A 141 -2.42 3.29 4.86
CA ASN A 141 -2.24 2.72 6.20
C ASN A 141 -2.42 1.21 6.21
N HIS A 142 -3.42 0.72 5.48
CA HIS A 142 -3.66 -0.71 5.33
C HIS A 142 -2.46 -1.40 4.66
N ALA A 143 -1.90 -0.77 3.61
CA ALA A 143 -0.72 -1.25 2.93
C ALA A 143 0.50 -1.31 3.86
N VAL A 144 0.72 -0.27 4.65
CA VAL A 144 1.81 -0.21 5.65
C VAL A 144 1.64 -1.30 6.70
N ARG A 145 0.44 -1.48 7.19
CA ARG A 145 0.15 -2.38 8.31
C ARG A 145 0.20 -3.86 7.91
N TYR A 146 -0.34 -4.20 6.74
CA TYR A 146 -0.56 -5.59 6.36
C TYR A 146 0.24 -6.06 5.15
N TYR A 147 0.78 -5.16 4.33
CA TYR A 147 1.45 -5.49 3.07
C TYR A 147 2.87 -4.95 2.99
N ASP A 148 3.45 -4.61 4.12
CA ASP A 148 4.85 -4.20 4.26
C ASP A 148 5.25 -2.95 3.47
N LEU A 149 4.30 -2.08 3.15
CA LEU A 149 4.63 -0.75 2.64
C LEU A 149 5.34 0.04 3.75
N ARG A 150 6.40 0.73 3.43
CA ARG A 150 7.26 1.33 4.46
C ARG A 150 6.64 2.53 5.16
N SER A 151 5.94 3.38 4.42
CA SER A 151 5.34 4.58 4.97
C SER A 151 4.10 4.98 4.18
N ASN A 152 3.25 5.78 4.80
CA ASN A 152 2.04 6.31 4.18
C ASN A 152 2.35 7.69 3.59
N PRO A 153 2.46 7.83 2.25
CA PRO A 153 2.75 9.12 1.63
C PRO A 153 1.61 10.13 1.79
N ALA A 154 0.36 9.66 1.94
CA ALA A 154 -0.77 10.55 2.17
C ALA A 154 -0.72 11.19 3.56
N ALA A 155 -0.33 10.43 4.58
CA ALA A 155 -0.12 10.98 5.92
C ALA A 155 1.04 12.00 5.93
N LYS A 156 2.08 11.71 5.17
CA LYS A 156 3.25 12.59 5.05
C LYS A 156 2.93 13.90 4.34
N ALA A 157 2.04 13.85 3.34
CA ALA A 157 1.58 15.06 2.62
C ALA A 157 0.69 15.95 3.49
N GLY A 158 0.03 15.38 4.49
CA GLY A 158 -0.96 16.09 5.30
C GLY A 158 -2.32 16.17 4.63
N ASN A 159 -3.36 16.50 5.40
CA ASN A 159 -4.72 16.62 4.88
C ASN A 159 -4.88 17.91 4.09
N MET A 160 -5.73 17.88 3.06
CA MET A 160 -6.04 19.06 2.22
C MET A 160 -7.26 19.85 2.69
N GLY A 161 -8.09 19.26 3.57
CA GLY A 161 -9.26 19.93 4.12
C GLY A 161 -8.94 20.57 5.46
N SER A 162 -9.57 21.72 5.77
CA SER A 162 -9.43 22.38 7.06
C SER A 162 -10.64 22.13 7.94
N GLU A 163 -10.51 22.43 9.23
CA GLU A 163 -11.60 22.28 10.22
C GLU A 163 -12.34 23.60 10.50
N GLU A 164 -12.22 24.56 9.63
CA GLU A 164 -12.97 25.81 9.77
C GLU A 164 -14.48 25.64 9.58
#